data_0f3c11532c957671cbbabebd9a60bdfa
#
_entry.id   0f3c11532c957671cbbabebd9a60bdfa
#
_cell.length_a   1.000
_cell.length_b   1.000
_cell.length_c   1.000
_cell.angle_alpha   90.00
_cell.angle_beta   90.00
_cell.angle_gamma   90.00
#
_symmetry.space_group_name_H-M   'P 1'
#
loop_
_entity.id
_entity.type
_entity.pdbx_description
1 polymer ?
#
loop_
_entity_poly.entity_id
_entity_poly.type
_entity_poly.pdbx_seq_one_letter_code
_entity_poly.pdbx_strand_id
1 'polypeptide(L)'
;MFNNIIDILPEQEYQILKNIFTSFKFDWHYLPSTVLPEVKEMVRSVNSHVLYDSEQFVHVLYDQQPVSEYWDIVKPIITNIEQKLKIKIAELGRVKANLLIKSRDTRRLINTPHIDKDVEGWHSMVFYVNQSDGDTVLFDKKSNQGFENLNIIDSHSPKANCAVMFESDRYHTSSNPVDNATRIVLNFIFKIQNEQQL
;
A
#
# COMPACT_ATOMS: atom_id res chain seq x y z
N MET A 1 14.53 -1.22 -3.99
CA MET A 1 13.98 -2.58 -4.19
C MET A 1 13.05 -2.89 -3.05
N PHE A 2 12.02 -3.70 -3.29
CA PHE A 2 11.11 -4.16 -2.25
C PHE A 2 11.77 -5.15 -1.29
N ASN A 3 11.46 -5.05 0.00
CA ASN A 3 11.65 -6.15 0.92
C ASN A 3 10.37 -7.01 0.92
N ASN A 4 10.47 -8.21 0.37
CA ASN A 4 9.34 -9.14 0.28
C ASN A 4 9.22 -9.96 1.56
N ILE A 5 8.01 -9.99 2.13
CA ILE A 5 7.70 -10.71 3.36
C ILE A 5 6.54 -11.66 3.07
N ILE A 6 6.73 -12.95 3.33
CA ILE A 6 5.78 -14.00 3.01
C ILE A 6 5.17 -14.61 4.29
N ASP A 7 3.96 -15.16 4.16
CA ASP A 7 3.25 -15.90 5.23
C ASP A 7 3.21 -15.12 6.56
N ILE A 8 2.72 -13.88 6.50
CA ILE A 8 2.77 -12.94 7.61
C ILE A 8 1.91 -13.39 8.78
N LEU A 9 0.67 -13.78 8.51
CA LEU A 9 -0.26 -14.28 9.51
C LEU A 9 -0.33 -15.81 9.49
N PRO A 10 -0.55 -16.46 10.64
CA PRO A 10 -1.01 -17.85 10.67
C PRO A 10 -2.27 -18.02 9.80
N GLU A 11 -2.40 -19.15 9.13
CA GLU A 11 -3.47 -19.37 8.13
C GLU A 11 -4.88 -19.08 8.67
N GLN A 12 -5.18 -19.50 9.89
CA GLN A 12 -6.49 -19.27 10.50
C GLN A 12 -6.78 -17.76 10.68
N GLU A 13 -5.81 -16.99 11.18
CA GLU A 13 -5.94 -15.53 11.36
C GLU A 13 -6.07 -14.82 10.02
N TYR A 14 -5.26 -15.25 9.03
CA TYR A 14 -5.35 -14.71 7.68
C TYR A 14 -6.72 -14.95 7.05
N GLN A 15 -7.30 -16.14 7.18
CA GLN A 15 -8.63 -16.45 6.65
C GLN A 15 -9.73 -15.60 7.30
N ILE A 16 -9.65 -15.35 8.61
CA ILE A 16 -10.57 -14.45 9.31
C ILE A 16 -10.45 -13.02 8.73
N LEU A 17 -9.24 -12.50 8.64
CA LEU A 17 -8.97 -11.19 8.08
C LEU A 17 -9.49 -11.08 6.64
N LYS A 18 -9.13 -12.02 5.77
CA LYS A 18 -9.56 -12.04 4.38
C LYS A 18 -11.09 -12.03 4.25
N ASN A 19 -11.78 -12.87 5.03
CA ASN A 19 -13.25 -12.97 4.99
C ASN A 19 -13.92 -11.64 5.35
N ILE A 20 -13.33 -10.87 6.27
CA ILE A 20 -13.84 -9.55 6.65
C ILE A 20 -13.68 -8.57 5.50
N PHE A 21 -12.47 -8.39 4.97
CA PHE A 21 -12.20 -7.41 3.92
C PHE A 21 -12.82 -7.77 2.55
N THR A 22 -13.19 -9.02 2.33
CA THR A 22 -13.94 -9.46 1.14
C THR A 22 -15.45 -9.53 1.36
N SER A 23 -15.93 -9.25 2.58
CA SER A 23 -17.36 -9.26 2.90
C SER A 23 -18.08 -8.06 2.31
N PHE A 24 -19.32 -8.27 1.87
CA PHE A 24 -20.24 -7.19 1.49
C PHE A 24 -20.66 -6.30 2.68
N LYS A 25 -20.36 -6.71 3.90
CA LYS A 25 -20.66 -5.94 5.12
C LYS A 25 -19.50 -5.02 5.54
N PHE A 26 -18.34 -5.11 4.90
CA PHE A 26 -17.22 -4.23 5.22
C PHE A 26 -17.47 -2.82 4.67
N ASP A 27 -17.22 -1.81 5.49
CA ASP A 27 -17.53 -0.41 5.19
C ASP A 27 -16.46 0.21 4.28
N TRP A 28 -16.65 0.08 2.97
CA TRP A 28 -15.83 0.72 1.96
C TRP A 28 -16.34 2.11 1.62
N HIS A 29 -15.45 3.11 1.63
CA HIS A 29 -15.74 4.50 1.27
C HIS A 29 -15.17 4.80 -0.12
N TYR A 30 -15.98 5.28 -1.04
CA TYR A 30 -15.58 5.64 -2.40
C TYR A 30 -14.71 6.89 -2.44
N LEU A 31 -13.61 6.83 -3.20
CA LEU A 31 -12.79 7.97 -3.59
C LEU A 31 -12.62 7.99 -5.11
N PRO A 32 -12.76 9.18 -5.76
CA PRO A 32 -12.70 9.29 -7.22
C PRO A 32 -11.28 9.18 -7.80
N SER A 33 -10.26 9.03 -6.96
CA SER A 33 -8.84 9.05 -7.36
C SER A 33 -8.00 8.29 -6.36
N THR A 34 -6.84 7.76 -6.79
CA THR A 34 -5.85 7.14 -5.90
C THR A 34 -5.00 8.16 -5.16
N VAL A 35 -4.93 9.40 -5.67
CA VAL A 35 -4.19 10.53 -5.09
C VAL A 35 -5.05 11.78 -5.04
N LEU A 36 -4.58 12.81 -4.34
CA LEU A 36 -5.24 14.12 -4.32
C LEU A 36 -5.17 14.78 -5.72
N PRO A 37 -6.19 15.57 -6.11
CA PRO A 37 -6.26 16.23 -7.42
C PRO A 37 -5.00 17.04 -7.77
N GLU A 38 -4.45 17.77 -6.80
CA GLU A 38 -3.26 18.62 -6.97
C GLU A 38 -2.03 17.78 -7.31
N VAL A 39 -1.86 16.63 -6.66
CA VAL A 39 -0.77 15.67 -6.95
C VAL A 39 -0.92 15.10 -8.34
N LYS A 40 -2.14 14.78 -8.74
CA LYS A 40 -2.45 14.25 -10.07
C LYS A 40 -2.08 15.25 -11.18
N GLU A 41 -2.46 16.51 -11.03
CA GLU A 41 -2.13 17.56 -12.02
C GLU A 41 -0.62 17.81 -12.09
N MET A 42 0.03 17.90 -10.95
CA MET A 42 1.47 18.10 -10.85
C MET A 42 2.25 16.99 -11.56
N VAL A 43 1.92 15.72 -11.27
CA VAL A 43 2.61 14.57 -11.87
C VAL A 43 2.34 14.46 -13.37
N ARG A 44 1.11 14.76 -13.83
CA ARG A 44 0.76 14.75 -15.25
C ARG A 44 1.52 15.77 -16.07
N SER A 45 1.82 16.93 -15.50
CA SER A 45 2.50 18.01 -16.21
C SER A 45 3.91 17.65 -16.65
N VAL A 46 4.55 16.65 -16.04
CA VAL A 46 5.97 16.33 -16.23
C VAL A 46 6.26 14.85 -16.57
N ASN A 47 5.26 13.98 -16.48
CA ASN A 47 5.41 12.55 -16.78
C ASN A 47 4.39 12.11 -17.84
N SER A 48 4.87 11.93 -19.06
CA SER A 48 4.03 11.52 -20.20
C SER A 48 3.43 10.12 -20.08
N HIS A 49 3.94 9.31 -19.14
CA HIS A 49 3.47 7.93 -18.92
C HIS A 49 2.30 7.80 -17.95
N VAL A 50 2.00 8.84 -17.19
CA VAL A 50 0.92 8.84 -16.20
C VAL A 50 -0.35 9.41 -16.83
N LEU A 51 -1.03 8.60 -17.62
CA LEU A 51 -2.30 8.98 -18.27
C LEU A 51 -3.52 8.47 -17.53
N TYR A 52 -3.33 7.62 -16.51
CA TYR A 52 -4.41 6.93 -15.82
C TYR A 52 -4.39 7.19 -14.31
N ASP A 53 -5.56 7.23 -13.74
CA ASP A 53 -5.78 7.22 -12.31
C ASP A 53 -7.21 6.73 -12.08
N SER A 54 -7.36 5.72 -11.26
CA SER A 54 -8.64 5.06 -11.04
C SER A 54 -9.35 5.55 -9.80
N GLU A 55 -10.64 5.30 -9.78
CA GLU A 55 -11.40 5.29 -8.53
C GLU A 55 -10.87 4.19 -7.61
N GLN A 56 -11.00 4.40 -6.31
CA GLN A 56 -10.69 3.42 -5.29
C GLN A 56 -11.73 3.43 -4.17
N PHE A 57 -11.75 2.36 -3.40
CA PHE A 57 -12.48 2.31 -2.15
C PHE A 57 -11.50 2.19 -1.00
N VAL A 58 -11.75 2.91 0.09
CA VAL A 58 -10.84 2.97 1.23
C VAL A 58 -11.57 2.81 2.54
N HIS A 59 -10.83 2.40 3.58
CA HIS A 59 -11.26 2.44 4.97
C HIS A 59 -10.04 2.71 5.85
N VAL A 60 -10.08 3.76 6.65
CA VAL A 60 -9.00 4.09 7.59
C VAL A 60 -9.19 3.26 8.86
N LEU A 61 -8.18 2.46 9.20
CA LEU A 61 -8.21 1.56 10.35
C LEU A 61 -7.54 2.18 11.58
N TYR A 62 -6.48 2.94 11.33
CA TYR A 62 -5.66 3.61 12.32
C TYR A 62 -5.13 4.94 11.77
N ASP A 63 -5.23 6.00 12.55
CA ASP A 63 -4.62 7.30 12.28
C ASP A 63 -4.15 7.90 13.61
N GLN A 64 -2.87 7.70 13.95
CA GLN A 64 -2.23 7.98 15.24
C GLN A 64 -2.90 7.28 16.44
N GLN A 65 -4.11 6.78 16.27
CA GLN A 65 -4.87 5.97 17.19
C GLN A 65 -5.86 5.07 16.43
N PRO A 66 -6.39 4.01 17.04
CA PRO A 66 -7.46 3.21 16.43
C PRO A 66 -8.68 4.09 16.11
N VAL A 67 -9.17 4.03 14.85
CA VAL A 67 -10.34 4.79 14.38
C VAL A 67 -11.42 3.88 13.78
N SER A 68 -11.19 2.57 13.76
CA SER A 68 -12.10 1.57 13.20
C SER A 68 -12.25 0.38 14.15
N GLU A 69 -13.45 -0.20 14.20
CA GLU A 69 -13.73 -1.46 14.91
C GLU A 69 -12.93 -2.66 14.39
N TYR A 70 -12.44 -2.60 13.14
CA TYR A 70 -11.63 -3.65 12.53
C TYR A 70 -10.15 -3.59 12.93
N TRP A 71 -9.73 -2.62 13.74
CA TRP A 71 -8.34 -2.44 14.11
C TRP A 71 -7.73 -3.68 14.79
N ASP A 72 -8.43 -4.29 15.74
CA ASP A 72 -7.91 -5.43 16.48
C ASP A 72 -7.65 -6.68 15.63
N ILE A 73 -8.31 -6.77 14.46
CA ILE A 73 -8.12 -7.85 13.48
C ILE A 73 -6.86 -7.62 12.64
N VAL A 74 -6.49 -6.36 12.44
CA VAL A 74 -5.34 -5.96 11.61
C VAL A 74 -4.05 -5.85 12.44
N LYS A 75 -4.16 -5.49 13.70
CA LYS A 75 -3.02 -5.29 14.62
C LYS A 75 -2.04 -6.47 14.68
N PRO A 76 -2.45 -7.76 14.64
CA PRO A 76 -1.53 -8.90 14.62
C PRO A 76 -0.50 -8.87 13.47
N ILE A 77 -0.82 -8.24 12.34
CA ILE A 77 0.14 -8.08 11.23
C ILE A 77 1.41 -7.37 11.73
N ILE A 78 1.27 -6.32 12.53
CA ILE A 78 2.39 -5.54 13.08
C ILE A 78 3.29 -6.44 13.93
N THR A 79 2.71 -7.16 14.89
CA THR A 79 3.45 -8.07 15.77
C THR A 79 4.21 -9.14 14.98
N ASN A 80 3.55 -9.73 13.97
CA ASN A 80 4.19 -10.74 13.14
C ASN A 80 5.32 -10.18 12.27
N ILE A 81 5.18 -8.94 11.75
CA ILE A 81 6.24 -8.27 11.00
C ILE A 81 7.44 -7.94 11.90
N GLU A 82 7.21 -7.39 13.10
CA GLU A 82 8.27 -7.14 14.07
C GLU A 82 9.09 -8.41 14.35
N GLN A 83 8.41 -9.53 14.57
CA GLN A 83 9.05 -10.83 14.83
C GLN A 83 9.82 -11.36 13.62
N LYS A 84 9.20 -11.36 12.43
CA LYS A 84 9.78 -11.91 11.20
C LYS A 84 11.02 -11.13 10.74
N LEU A 85 10.96 -9.81 10.81
CA LEU A 85 12.04 -8.94 10.38
C LEU A 85 13.04 -8.61 11.49
N LYS A 86 12.76 -9.01 12.74
CA LYS A 86 13.56 -8.65 13.93
C LYS A 86 13.73 -7.14 14.06
N ILE A 87 12.67 -6.39 13.84
CA ILE A 87 12.60 -4.93 13.97
C ILE A 87 11.65 -4.56 15.10
N LYS A 88 11.72 -3.31 15.54
CA LYS A 88 10.75 -2.71 16.45
C LYS A 88 10.12 -1.49 15.77
N ILE A 89 8.80 -1.42 15.74
CA ILE A 89 8.08 -0.25 15.27
C ILE A 89 8.03 0.77 16.41
N ALA A 90 8.72 1.90 16.21
CA ALA A 90 8.77 2.98 17.20
C ALA A 90 7.50 3.84 17.17
N GLU A 91 6.93 4.03 15.99
CA GLU A 91 5.75 4.87 15.79
C GLU A 91 4.92 4.32 14.62
N LEU A 92 3.61 4.18 14.83
CA LEU A 92 2.66 3.85 13.79
C LEU A 92 1.89 5.12 13.41
N GLY A 93 2.02 5.55 12.17
CA GLY A 93 1.37 6.76 11.68
C GLY A 93 -0.06 6.48 11.19
N ARG A 94 -0.21 5.62 10.19
CA ARG A 94 -1.50 5.32 9.57
C ARG A 94 -1.58 3.87 9.10
N VAL A 95 -2.78 3.29 9.21
CA VAL A 95 -3.14 2.04 8.52
C VAL A 95 -4.44 2.24 7.76
N LYS A 96 -4.41 1.97 6.45
CA LYS A 96 -5.54 2.16 5.56
C LYS A 96 -5.74 0.92 4.68
N ALA A 97 -6.98 0.44 4.61
CA ALA A 97 -7.40 -0.53 3.61
C ALA A 97 -7.71 0.19 2.30
N ASN A 98 -7.25 -0.38 1.19
CA ASN A 98 -7.52 0.10 -0.17
C ASN A 98 -8.03 -1.06 -1.02
N LEU A 99 -9.10 -0.83 -1.77
CA LEU A 99 -9.64 -1.75 -2.76
C LEU A 99 -9.65 -1.07 -4.13
N LEU A 100 -9.02 -1.70 -5.10
CA LEU A 100 -9.14 -1.40 -6.52
C LEU A 100 -9.95 -2.48 -7.20
N ILE A 101 -10.85 -2.07 -8.09
CA ILE A 101 -11.66 -3.00 -8.90
C ILE A 101 -10.99 -3.27 -10.24
N LYS A 102 -11.40 -4.35 -10.88
CA LYS A 102 -10.96 -4.76 -12.21
C LYS A 102 -11.07 -3.61 -13.21
N SER A 103 -9.96 -3.30 -13.89
CA SER A 103 -9.96 -2.35 -15.00
C SER A 103 -10.71 -2.93 -16.20
N ARG A 104 -11.40 -2.06 -16.93
CA ARG A 104 -11.93 -2.39 -18.28
C ARG A 104 -10.84 -2.31 -19.36
N ASP A 105 -9.76 -1.59 -19.06
CA ASP A 105 -8.60 -1.45 -19.94
C ASP A 105 -7.59 -2.56 -19.66
N THR A 106 -7.28 -3.36 -20.67
CA THR A 106 -6.37 -4.50 -20.56
C THR A 106 -4.89 -4.13 -20.63
N ARG A 107 -4.55 -2.85 -20.82
CA ARG A 107 -3.17 -2.37 -20.98
C ARG A 107 -2.36 -2.31 -19.68
N ARG A 108 -2.89 -2.74 -18.55
CA ARG A 108 -2.22 -2.69 -17.24
C ARG A 108 -1.63 -1.31 -16.92
N LEU A 109 -2.45 -0.29 -17.07
CA LEU A 109 -2.07 1.08 -16.76
C LEU A 109 -1.77 1.23 -15.27
N ILE A 110 -0.71 1.97 -14.95
CA ILE A 110 -0.40 2.34 -13.57
C ILE A 110 -1.13 3.62 -13.17
N ASN A 111 -1.51 3.71 -11.92
CA ASN A 111 -2.11 4.91 -11.33
C ASN A 111 -1.05 6.01 -11.13
N THR A 112 -1.47 7.18 -10.70
CA THR A 112 -0.58 8.31 -10.46
C THR A 112 0.47 7.99 -9.39
N PRO A 113 1.78 8.14 -9.68
CA PRO A 113 2.83 8.01 -8.70
C PRO A 113 2.71 9.02 -7.56
N HIS A 114 2.99 8.59 -6.35
CA HIS A 114 2.96 9.40 -5.15
C HIS A 114 3.95 8.91 -4.10
N ILE A 115 4.09 9.64 -3.03
CA ILE A 115 4.78 9.24 -1.79
C ILE A 115 3.74 9.14 -0.67
N ASP A 116 3.99 8.30 0.31
CA ASP A 116 3.09 8.16 1.47
C ASP A 116 3.41 9.17 2.57
N LYS A 117 4.70 9.41 2.83
CA LYS A 117 5.15 10.35 3.86
C LYS A 117 6.52 10.92 3.50
N ASP A 118 6.62 12.25 3.43
CA ASP A 118 7.84 12.99 3.10
C ASP A 118 8.69 13.23 4.35
N VAL A 119 9.08 12.16 5.02
CA VAL A 119 9.92 12.20 6.23
C VAL A 119 10.88 11.00 6.22
N GLU A 120 12.17 11.27 6.30
CA GLU A 120 13.20 10.24 6.34
C GLU A 120 13.02 9.29 7.55
N GLY A 121 13.34 8.00 7.34
CA GLY A 121 13.23 6.96 8.36
C GLY A 121 11.83 6.38 8.55
N TRP A 122 10.84 6.86 7.79
CA TRP A 122 9.53 6.25 7.73
C TRP A 122 9.46 5.20 6.61
N HIS A 123 8.67 4.17 6.84
CA HIS A 123 8.47 3.05 5.93
C HIS A 123 7.01 2.89 5.58
N SER A 124 6.76 2.50 4.34
CA SER A 124 5.47 2.02 3.86
C SER A 124 5.53 0.51 3.70
N MET A 125 4.50 -0.17 4.17
CA MET A 125 4.30 -1.60 3.94
C MET A 125 2.92 -1.84 3.35
N VAL A 126 2.88 -2.55 2.24
CA VAL A 126 1.65 -2.96 1.56
C VAL A 126 1.42 -4.45 1.80
N PHE A 127 0.50 -4.78 2.70
CA PHE A 127 0.05 -6.15 2.94
C PHE A 127 -1.07 -6.52 1.97
N TYR A 128 -0.95 -7.66 1.31
CA TYR A 128 -1.89 -8.14 0.32
C TYR A 128 -2.93 -9.07 0.94
N VAL A 129 -4.19 -8.61 0.97
CA VAL A 129 -5.32 -9.39 1.50
C VAL A 129 -5.72 -10.51 0.55
N ASN A 130 -5.58 -10.29 -0.76
CA ASN A 130 -5.91 -11.31 -1.76
C ASN A 130 -4.83 -11.40 -2.84
N GLN A 131 -4.82 -12.53 -3.55
CA GLN A 131 -4.10 -12.68 -4.81
C GLN A 131 -4.69 -11.73 -5.85
N SER A 132 -3.83 -11.02 -6.58
CA SER A 132 -4.23 -10.12 -7.66
C SER A 132 -3.11 -9.93 -8.68
N ASP A 133 -3.46 -9.44 -9.85
CA ASP A 133 -2.55 -9.03 -10.92
C ASP A 133 -2.42 -7.51 -11.04
N GLY A 134 -2.99 -6.77 -10.08
CA GLY A 134 -2.78 -5.33 -9.93
C GLY A 134 -1.52 -5.06 -9.11
N ASP A 135 -0.43 -4.66 -9.75
CA ASP A 135 0.90 -4.55 -9.15
C ASP A 135 1.04 -3.38 -8.17
N THR A 136 2.00 -3.50 -7.26
CA THR A 136 2.65 -2.37 -6.59
C THR A 136 3.94 -2.07 -7.35
N VAL A 137 4.13 -0.81 -7.74
CA VAL A 137 5.25 -0.37 -8.60
C VAL A 137 6.10 0.65 -7.83
N LEU A 138 7.42 0.51 -7.89
CA LEU A 138 8.39 1.37 -7.22
C LEU A 138 9.24 2.10 -8.25
N PHE A 139 9.49 3.40 -7.99
CA PHE A 139 10.31 4.24 -8.86
C PHE A 139 11.69 4.52 -8.27
N ASP A 140 12.60 5.00 -9.13
CA ASP A 140 14.00 5.28 -8.80
C ASP A 140 14.20 6.48 -7.87
N LYS A 141 13.23 7.39 -7.77
CA LYS A 141 13.36 8.65 -7.04
C LYS A 141 12.62 8.68 -5.71
N LYS A 142 13.11 9.53 -4.83
CA LYS A 142 12.49 9.97 -3.58
C LYS A 142 11.96 11.39 -3.71
N SER A 143 11.16 11.83 -2.73
CA SER A 143 10.54 13.17 -2.67
C SER A 143 11.52 14.31 -2.94
N ASN A 144 12.71 14.27 -2.34
CA ASN A 144 13.74 15.29 -2.47
C ASN A 144 14.45 15.35 -3.84
N GLN A 145 14.17 14.37 -4.73
CA GLN A 145 14.75 14.28 -6.07
C GLN A 145 13.80 14.75 -7.19
N GLY A 146 12.60 15.23 -6.80
CA GLY A 146 11.54 15.60 -7.74
C GLY A 146 10.86 14.39 -8.38
N PHE A 147 9.81 14.66 -9.13
CA PHE A 147 8.94 13.62 -9.73
C PHE A 147 9.00 13.59 -11.27
N GLU A 148 9.90 14.38 -11.89
CA GLU A 148 10.11 14.35 -13.34
C GLU A 148 10.89 13.11 -13.75
N ASN A 149 10.51 12.50 -14.87
CA ASN A 149 11.22 11.36 -15.45
C ASN A 149 11.43 10.20 -14.44
N LEU A 150 10.34 9.76 -13.82
CA LEU A 150 10.34 8.59 -12.93
C LEU A 150 10.56 7.31 -13.76
N ASN A 151 11.54 6.49 -13.37
CA ASN A 151 11.79 5.19 -13.95
C ASN A 151 11.36 4.09 -13.00
N ILE A 152 10.66 3.08 -13.50
CA ILE A 152 10.29 1.90 -12.72
C ILE A 152 11.56 1.10 -12.42
N ILE A 153 11.81 0.80 -11.13
CA ILE A 153 12.93 -0.02 -10.69
C ILE A 153 12.50 -1.36 -10.10
N ASP A 154 11.23 -1.49 -9.72
CA ASP A 154 10.70 -2.73 -9.15
C ASP A 154 9.18 -2.79 -9.33
N SER A 155 8.64 -4.00 -9.45
CA SER A 155 7.21 -4.26 -9.51
C SER A 155 6.88 -5.59 -8.84
N HIS A 156 5.81 -5.61 -8.06
CA HIS A 156 5.40 -6.79 -7.30
C HIS A 156 3.89 -7.05 -7.44
N SER A 157 3.55 -8.20 -7.98
CA SER A 157 2.16 -8.66 -8.03
C SER A 157 1.70 -9.19 -6.67
N PRO A 158 0.53 -8.80 -6.19
CA PRO A 158 -0.02 -9.24 -4.91
C PRO A 158 -0.08 -10.76 -4.76
N LYS A 159 0.59 -11.28 -3.74
CA LYS A 159 0.40 -12.64 -3.23
C LYS A 159 -0.32 -12.55 -1.90
N ALA A 160 -1.37 -13.33 -1.75
CA ALA A 160 -2.17 -13.37 -0.52
C ALA A 160 -1.30 -13.66 0.71
N ASN A 161 -1.57 -12.98 1.84
CA ASN A 161 -0.83 -13.10 3.11
C ASN A 161 0.67 -12.73 3.00
N CYS A 162 1.05 -11.94 2.01
CA CYS A 162 2.40 -11.42 1.82
C CYS A 162 2.40 -9.90 1.91
N ALA A 163 3.55 -9.30 2.06
CA ALA A 163 3.71 -7.85 1.98
C ALA A 163 5.00 -7.44 1.27
N VAL A 164 5.02 -6.22 0.80
CA VAL A 164 6.23 -5.51 0.37
C VAL A 164 6.43 -4.29 1.25
N MET A 165 7.70 -3.98 1.56
CA MET A 165 8.07 -2.83 2.38
C MET A 165 9.12 -1.99 1.66
N PHE A 166 9.00 -0.67 1.76
CA PHE A 166 9.90 0.32 1.16
C PHE A 166 9.88 1.63 1.95
N GLU A 167 10.77 2.55 1.64
CA GLU A 167 10.85 3.88 2.26
C GLU A 167 9.63 4.72 1.87
N SER A 168 8.95 5.36 2.82
CA SER A 168 7.70 6.11 2.59
C SER A 168 7.86 7.35 1.72
N ASP A 169 9.08 7.92 1.66
CA ASP A 169 9.46 9.06 0.85
C ASP A 169 9.79 8.70 -0.61
N ARG A 170 9.74 7.40 -0.96
CA ARG A 170 10.00 6.92 -2.32
C ARG A 170 8.73 6.94 -3.16
N TYR A 171 8.83 7.44 -4.41
CA TYR A 171 7.73 7.39 -5.35
C TYR A 171 7.34 5.95 -5.66
N HIS A 172 6.06 5.69 -5.54
CA HIS A 172 5.44 4.40 -5.81
C HIS A 172 4.01 4.59 -6.33
N THR A 173 3.45 3.51 -6.85
CA THR A 173 2.06 3.50 -7.29
C THR A 173 1.50 2.08 -7.32
N SER A 174 0.26 1.95 -7.77
CA SER A 174 -0.41 0.68 -8.04
C SER A 174 -0.95 0.64 -9.46
N SER A 175 -1.25 -0.56 -9.94
CA SER A 175 -2.13 -0.76 -11.09
C SER A 175 -3.43 -1.43 -10.67
N ASN A 176 -4.48 -1.23 -11.45
CA ASN A 176 -5.71 -1.99 -11.29
C ASN A 176 -5.51 -3.41 -11.81
N PRO A 177 -6.17 -4.41 -11.22
CA PRO A 177 -6.19 -5.75 -11.80
C PRO A 177 -6.92 -5.76 -13.14
N VAL A 178 -6.47 -6.61 -14.05
CA VAL A 178 -7.11 -6.84 -15.36
C VAL A 178 -7.70 -8.24 -15.48
N ASP A 179 -7.16 -9.22 -14.76
CA ASP A 179 -7.66 -10.60 -14.73
C ASP A 179 -8.45 -10.88 -13.44
N ASN A 180 -7.97 -10.42 -12.29
CA ASN A 180 -8.65 -10.57 -11.01
C ASN A 180 -9.76 -9.53 -10.81
N ALA A 181 -10.81 -9.87 -10.07
CA ALA A 181 -11.94 -8.97 -9.81
C ALA A 181 -11.53 -7.75 -8.97
N THR A 182 -10.67 -7.96 -7.98
CA THR A 182 -10.24 -6.92 -7.03
C THR A 182 -8.77 -7.04 -6.66
N ARG A 183 -8.20 -5.91 -6.22
CA ARG A 183 -6.96 -5.82 -5.49
C ARG A 183 -7.25 -5.17 -4.13
N ILE A 184 -7.11 -5.93 -3.06
CA ILE A 184 -7.34 -5.46 -1.68
C ILE A 184 -6.01 -5.49 -0.93
N VAL A 185 -5.63 -4.34 -0.37
CA VAL A 185 -4.39 -4.20 0.40
C VAL A 185 -4.62 -3.41 1.68
N LEU A 186 -3.73 -3.63 2.66
CA LEU A 186 -3.60 -2.80 3.85
C LEU A 186 -2.27 -2.06 3.75
N ASN A 187 -2.32 -0.73 3.69
CA ASN A 187 -1.14 0.13 3.65
C ASN A 187 -0.84 0.63 5.06
N PHE A 188 0.34 0.28 5.57
CA PHE A 188 0.88 0.69 6.85
C PHE A 188 1.98 1.72 6.64
N ILE A 189 1.95 2.81 7.40
CA ILE A 189 2.98 3.84 7.43
C ILE A 189 3.52 3.91 8.86
N PHE A 190 4.81 3.60 9.04
CA PHE A 190 5.43 3.51 10.36
C PHE A 190 6.91 3.88 10.34
N LYS A 191 7.44 4.16 11.53
CA LYS A 191 8.87 4.40 11.78
C LYS A 191 9.47 3.22 12.52
N ILE A 192 10.63 2.74 12.05
CA ILE A 192 11.38 1.68 12.71
C ILE A 192 12.31 2.32 13.76
N GLN A 193 12.42 1.69 14.92
CA GLN A 193 13.39 2.08 15.95
C GLN A 193 14.80 1.77 15.47
N ASN A 194 15.67 2.76 15.39
CA ASN A 194 17.08 2.55 15.07
C ASN A 194 17.78 1.83 16.26
N GLU A 195 18.57 0.80 15.96
CA GLU A 195 19.32 0.02 16.97
C GLU A 195 20.34 0.86 17.79
N GLN A 196 20.57 2.13 17.45
CA GLN A 196 21.55 3.01 18.09
C GLN A 196 21.02 3.76 19.34
N GLN A 197 19.83 3.42 19.85
CA GLN A 197 19.24 4.07 21.04
C GLN A 197 19.01 3.11 22.22
N LEU A 198 19.77 2.03 22.30
CA LEU A 198 19.88 1.17 23.51
C LEU A 198 21.21 1.34 24.21
#